data_e450ba0d280573927755145f207f5f9c
#
_entry.id   e450ba0d280573927755145f207f5f9c
#
_cell.length_a   1.000
_cell.length_b   1.000
_cell.length_c   1.000
_cell.angle_alpha   90.00
_cell.angle_beta   90.00
_cell.angle_gamma   90.00
#
_symmetry.space_group_name_H-M   'P 1'
#
loop_
_entity.id
_entity.type
_entity.pdbx_description
1 polymer ?
#
loop_
_entity_poly.entity_id
_entity_poly.type
_entity_poly.pdbx_seq_one_letter_code
_entity_poly.pdbx_strand_id
1 'polypeptide(L)'
;MASLNDFLAQKPRPLPVIIASDRSGSMQVDGKIDALNIAIRELIKSLKDDDTSVDLQVALFSFGGEEATIDFPLTSVSKIEDNQIPVYQASGRTPMGLTFFQMKDIIENKDIIPSRAYKPTIVLITDGKPTDNYEVSMKCLIEEGRSSKAFRMAMAIGADANQKMLESFVSTPEYLVSGENARDIKKFFRYVTMTVASRIHSQTPDNPPTIPFPDDEIIL
;
A
#
# COMPACT_ATOMS: atom_id res chain seq x y z
N MET A 1 -36.06 -7.30 -21.49
CA MET A 1 -36.33 -7.05 -20.06
C MET A 1 -35.23 -7.70 -19.27
N ALA A 2 -34.42 -6.91 -18.56
CA ALA A 2 -33.42 -7.46 -17.66
C ALA A 2 -34.12 -8.25 -16.55
N SER A 3 -33.67 -9.46 -16.25
CA SER A 3 -34.27 -10.31 -15.23
C SER A 3 -33.92 -9.78 -13.83
N LEU A 4 -34.77 -10.10 -12.83
CA LEU A 4 -34.47 -9.75 -11.43
C LEU A 4 -33.09 -10.28 -10.96
N ASN A 5 -32.62 -11.39 -11.56
CA ASN A 5 -31.31 -11.98 -11.31
C ASN A 5 -30.13 -11.12 -11.84
N ASP A 6 -30.34 -10.30 -12.89
CA ASP A 6 -29.32 -9.39 -13.40
C ASP A 6 -29.10 -8.20 -12.44
N PHE A 7 -30.09 -7.86 -11.63
CA PHE A 7 -29.98 -6.86 -10.56
C PHE A 7 -29.30 -7.38 -9.29
N LEU A 8 -29.37 -8.70 -9.06
CA LEU A 8 -28.78 -9.35 -7.87
C LEU A 8 -27.30 -9.70 -8.04
N ALA A 9 -26.77 -9.63 -9.27
CA ALA A 9 -25.36 -9.93 -9.56
C ALA A 9 -24.51 -8.68 -9.79
N GLN A 10 -24.73 -7.61 -9.03
CA GLN A 10 -23.76 -6.52 -9.06
C GLN A 10 -22.43 -7.03 -8.51
N LYS A 11 -21.41 -7.08 -9.38
CA LYS A 11 -20.05 -7.44 -8.97
C LYS A 11 -19.64 -6.54 -7.80
N PRO A 12 -19.05 -7.07 -6.74
CA PRO A 12 -18.55 -6.28 -5.61
C PRO A 12 -17.74 -5.07 -6.09
N ARG A 13 -17.89 -3.95 -5.40
CA ARG A 13 -17.17 -2.72 -5.75
C ARG A 13 -15.68 -2.88 -5.36
N PRO A 14 -14.72 -2.67 -6.28
CA PRO A 14 -13.31 -2.84 -5.96
C PRO A 14 -12.80 -1.82 -4.94
N LEU A 15 -11.99 -2.28 -3.98
CA LEU A 15 -11.17 -1.45 -3.10
C LEU A 15 -9.68 -1.75 -3.38
N PRO A 16 -9.00 -0.92 -4.17
CA PRO A 16 -7.59 -1.13 -4.46
C PRO A 16 -6.69 -0.76 -3.28
N VAL A 17 -5.72 -1.63 -2.97
CA VAL A 17 -4.62 -1.39 -2.03
C VAL A 17 -3.31 -1.58 -2.78
N ILE A 18 -2.50 -0.54 -2.86
CA ILE A 18 -1.21 -0.53 -3.55
C ILE A 18 -0.11 -0.39 -2.50
N ILE A 19 0.75 -1.39 -2.42
CA ILE A 19 1.86 -1.43 -1.46
C ILE A 19 3.15 -1.20 -2.24
N ALA A 20 3.86 -0.11 -1.92
CA ALA A 20 5.15 0.25 -2.50
C ALA A 20 6.25 0.07 -1.44
N SER A 21 7.13 -0.88 -1.69
CA SER A 21 8.11 -1.38 -0.74
C SER A 21 9.54 -1.04 -1.19
N ASP A 22 10.28 -0.38 -0.32
CA ASP A 22 11.71 -0.19 -0.47
C ASP A 22 12.43 -1.54 -0.34
N ARG A 23 13.21 -1.89 -1.37
CA ARG A 23 14.16 -3.01 -1.33
C ARG A 23 15.58 -2.56 -1.65
N SER A 24 15.90 -1.30 -1.37
CA SER A 24 17.26 -0.78 -1.53
C SER A 24 18.25 -1.46 -0.59
N GLY A 25 19.56 -1.23 -0.80
CA GLY A 25 20.61 -1.91 -0.05
C GLY A 25 20.57 -1.70 1.46
N SER A 26 20.05 -0.55 1.93
CA SER A 26 19.88 -0.25 3.36
C SER A 26 18.87 -1.17 4.08
N MET A 27 17.91 -1.72 3.35
CA MET A 27 16.95 -2.68 3.89
C MET A 27 17.56 -4.04 4.28
N GLN A 28 18.83 -4.31 3.90
CA GLN A 28 19.56 -5.51 4.30
C GLN A 28 19.90 -5.52 5.80
N VAL A 29 19.99 -4.34 6.41
CA VAL A 29 20.43 -4.19 7.81
C VAL A 29 19.29 -4.52 8.77
N ASP A 30 19.63 -5.12 9.93
CA ASP A 30 18.74 -5.37 11.06
C ASP A 30 17.47 -6.19 10.72
N GLY A 31 17.54 -7.02 9.69
CA GLY A 31 16.44 -7.91 9.29
C GLY A 31 15.21 -7.17 8.73
N LYS A 32 15.34 -5.94 8.28
CA LYS A 32 14.23 -5.13 7.77
C LYS A 32 13.57 -5.79 6.55
N ILE A 33 14.35 -6.27 5.60
CA ILE A 33 13.83 -6.91 4.39
C ILE A 33 13.09 -8.21 4.71
N ASP A 34 13.57 -9.00 5.67
CA ASP A 34 12.91 -10.23 6.09
C ASP A 34 11.59 -9.92 6.81
N ALA A 35 11.58 -8.89 7.68
CA ALA A 35 10.38 -8.43 8.35
C ALA A 35 9.34 -7.90 7.35
N LEU A 36 9.76 -7.17 6.33
CA LEU A 36 8.91 -6.70 5.25
C LEU A 36 8.26 -7.87 4.50
N ASN A 37 9.05 -8.88 4.11
CA ASN A 37 8.56 -10.09 3.44
C ASN A 37 7.51 -10.83 4.27
N ILE A 38 7.76 -10.99 5.57
CA ILE A 38 6.82 -11.63 6.49
C ILE A 38 5.54 -10.79 6.60
N ALA A 39 5.69 -9.48 6.82
CA ALA A 39 4.56 -8.58 7.04
C ALA A 39 3.62 -8.48 5.83
N ILE A 40 4.15 -8.48 4.60
CA ILE A 40 3.34 -8.51 3.37
C ILE A 40 2.52 -9.81 3.29
N ARG A 41 3.12 -10.96 3.61
CA ARG A 41 2.40 -12.24 3.62
C ARG A 41 1.31 -12.29 4.67
N GLU A 42 1.60 -11.82 5.88
CA GLU A 42 0.64 -11.74 6.98
C GLU A 42 -0.53 -10.80 6.64
N LEU A 43 -0.24 -9.64 6.03
CA LEU A 43 -1.27 -8.71 5.55
C LEU A 43 -2.22 -9.40 4.55
N ILE A 44 -1.66 -9.99 3.49
CA ILE A 44 -2.47 -10.62 2.44
C ILE A 44 -3.32 -11.75 3.02
N LYS A 45 -2.75 -12.57 3.92
CA LYS A 45 -3.47 -13.65 4.60
C LYS A 45 -4.62 -13.10 5.45
N SER A 46 -4.36 -12.10 6.28
CA SER A 46 -5.38 -11.47 7.12
C SER A 46 -6.52 -10.85 6.32
N LEU A 47 -6.20 -10.24 5.16
CA LEU A 47 -7.20 -9.65 4.29
C LEU A 47 -8.02 -10.69 3.50
N LYS A 48 -7.53 -11.92 3.33
CA LYS A 48 -8.29 -13.03 2.72
C LYS A 48 -9.37 -13.58 3.64
N ASP A 49 -9.11 -13.58 4.95
CA ASP A 49 -10.00 -14.15 5.95
C ASP A 49 -11.23 -13.27 6.22
N ASP A 50 -11.26 -12.07 5.63
CA ASP A 50 -12.34 -11.09 5.82
C ASP A 50 -13.47 -11.31 4.80
N ASP A 51 -14.61 -11.87 5.25
CA ASP A 51 -15.80 -12.08 4.40
C ASP A 51 -16.55 -10.76 4.21
N THR A 52 -16.36 -10.14 3.04
CA THR A 52 -16.88 -8.81 2.75
C THR A 52 -17.67 -8.72 1.45
N SER A 53 -18.55 -7.73 1.38
CA SER A 53 -19.27 -7.35 0.15
C SER A 53 -18.42 -6.51 -0.82
N VAL A 54 -17.14 -6.27 -0.48
CA VAL A 54 -16.18 -5.46 -1.24
C VAL A 54 -15.19 -6.39 -1.95
N ASP A 55 -14.86 -6.12 -3.21
CA ASP A 55 -13.77 -6.80 -3.92
C ASP A 55 -12.44 -6.12 -3.54
N LEU A 56 -11.82 -6.60 -2.47
CA LEU A 56 -10.51 -6.12 -2.04
C LEU A 56 -9.44 -6.61 -3.00
N GLN A 57 -8.69 -5.66 -3.57
CA GLN A 57 -7.64 -5.92 -4.55
C GLN A 57 -6.30 -5.39 -4.04
N VAL A 58 -5.23 -6.17 -4.22
CA VAL A 58 -3.87 -5.79 -3.81
C VAL A 58 -2.95 -5.77 -5.02
N ALA A 59 -2.09 -4.76 -5.10
CA ALA A 59 -0.93 -4.71 -5.98
C ALA A 59 0.34 -4.49 -5.16
N LEU A 60 1.43 -5.16 -5.55
CA LEU A 60 2.73 -5.02 -4.90
C LEU A 60 3.71 -4.38 -5.87
N PHE A 61 4.30 -3.29 -5.42
CA PHE A 61 5.38 -2.57 -6.07
C PHE A 61 6.62 -2.67 -5.20
N SER A 62 7.76 -2.77 -5.82
CA SER A 62 9.04 -2.61 -5.15
C SER A 62 9.95 -1.65 -5.90
N PHE A 63 10.83 -1.01 -5.18
CA PHE A 63 11.88 -0.15 -5.73
C PHE A 63 13.21 -0.43 -5.03
N GLY A 64 14.23 -0.63 -5.85
CA GLY A 64 15.59 -0.96 -5.39
C GLY A 64 16.49 -1.23 -6.59
N GLY A 65 17.79 -1.08 -6.44
CA GLY A 65 18.70 -1.10 -7.57
C GLY A 65 18.55 0.15 -8.44
N GLU A 66 18.29 -0.02 -9.72
CA GLU A 66 18.03 1.07 -10.68
C GLU A 66 16.56 1.06 -11.14
N GLU A 67 15.72 0.19 -10.58
CA GLU A 67 14.39 -0.10 -11.10
C GLU A 67 13.30 0.05 -10.05
N ALA A 68 12.11 0.40 -10.53
CA ALA A 68 10.85 0.21 -9.83
C ALA A 68 10.05 -0.85 -10.58
N THR A 69 9.50 -1.81 -9.87
CA THR A 69 8.86 -2.98 -10.44
C THR A 69 7.45 -3.12 -9.92
N ILE A 70 6.53 -3.51 -10.81
CA ILE A 70 5.22 -4.04 -10.43
C ILE A 70 5.40 -5.55 -10.27
N ASP A 71 5.70 -5.98 -9.05
CA ASP A 71 6.01 -7.38 -8.76
C ASP A 71 4.76 -8.25 -8.77
N PHE A 72 3.63 -7.64 -8.40
CA PHE A 72 2.33 -8.30 -8.40
C PHE A 72 1.25 -7.33 -8.88
N PRO A 73 0.58 -7.61 -10.00
CA PRO A 73 -0.44 -6.71 -10.55
C PRO A 73 -1.69 -6.70 -9.66
N LEU A 74 -2.50 -5.65 -9.78
CA LEU A 74 -3.72 -5.49 -9.00
C LEU A 74 -4.65 -6.70 -9.16
N THR A 75 -4.80 -7.46 -8.11
CA THR A 75 -5.50 -8.75 -8.10
C THR A 75 -6.41 -8.84 -6.87
N SER A 76 -7.62 -9.40 -7.04
CA SER A 76 -8.51 -9.71 -5.92
C SER A 76 -7.81 -10.61 -4.91
N VAL A 77 -7.84 -10.22 -3.63
CA VAL A 77 -7.14 -10.93 -2.53
C VAL A 77 -7.54 -12.39 -2.47
N SER A 78 -8.81 -12.72 -2.73
CA SER A 78 -9.31 -14.09 -2.75
C SER A 78 -8.67 -15.00 -3.80
N LYS A 79 -8.00 -14.42 -4.81
CA LYS A 79 -7.34 -15.13 -5.91
C LYS A 79 -5.83 -15.22 -5.76
N ILE A 80 -5.25 -14.56 -4.77
CA ILE A 80 -3.80 -14.57 -4.56
C ILE A 80 -3.40 -15.88 -3.90
N GLU A 81 -2.52 -16.65 -4.52
CA GLU A 81 -1.91 -17.84 -3.91
C GLU A 81 -0.62 -17.47 -3.19
N ASP A 82 -0.31 -18.15 -2.08
CA ASP A 82 0.85 -17.80 -1.22
C ASP A 82 2.21 -17.92 -1.96
N ASN A 83 2.30 -18.84 -2.94
CA ASN A 83 3.47 -19.02 -3.78
C ASN A 83 3.66 -17.91 -4.84
N GLN A 84 2.64 -17.07 -5.07
CA GLN A 84 2.70 -15.94 -6.00
C GLN A 84 3.21 -14.66 -5.33
N ILE A 85 3.22 -14.61 -3.98
CA ILE A 85 3.69 -13.44 -3.25
C ILE A 85 5.21 -13.37 -3.37
N PRO A 86 5.77 -12.26 -3.91
CA PRO A 86 7.21 -12.12 -4.10
C PRO A 86 7.97 -12.15 -2.77
N VAL A 87 9.22 -12.61 -2.84
CA VAL A 87 10.18 -12.51 -1.73
C VAL A 87 11.26 -11.52 -2.14
N TYR A 88 11.26 -10.37 -1.50
CA TYR A 88 12.21 -9.31 -1.80
C TYR A 88 13.59 -9.60 -1.23
N GLN A 89 14.61 -9.19 -2.01
CA GLN A 89 16.00 -9.14 -1.61
C GLN A 89 16.47 -7.69 -1.69
N ALA A 90 17.17 -7.23 -0.68
CA ALA A 90 17.66 -5.87 -0.64
C ALA A 90 18.85 -5.67 -1.59
N SER A 91 18.80 -4.62 -2.42
CA SER A 91 19.89 -4.28 -3.34
C SER A 91 19.83 -2.84 -3.85
N GLY A 92 21.00 -2.23 -4.05
CA GLY A 92 21.20 -1.00 -4.80
C GLY A 92 20.53 0.25 -4.26
N ARG A 93 20.05 1.11 -5.15
CA ARG A 93 19.53 2.46 -4.89
C ARG A 93 18.04 2.48 -4.58
N THR A 94 17.48 3.70 -4.43
CA THR A 94 16.08 3.94 -4.05
C THR A 94 15.36 4.79 -5.11
N PRO A 95 14.99 4.22 -6.29
CA PRO A 95 14.36 4.94 -7.40
C PRO A 95 12.85 5.20 -7.15
N MET A 96 12.55 6.03 -6.17
CA MET A 96 11.20 6.25 -5.66
C MET A 96 10.32 7.05 -6.62
N GLY A 97 10.93 7.97 -7.38
CA GLY A 97 10.21 8.79 -8.37
C GLY A 97 9.62 7.96 -9.50
N LEU A 98 10.34 6.92 -9.94
CA LEU A 98 9.82 5.96 -10.93
C LEU A 98 8.62 5.19 -10.37
N THR A 99 8.66 4.81 -9.09
CA THR A 99 7.54 4.15 -8.41
C THR A 99 6.29 5.03 -8.34
N PHE A 100 6.45 6.32 -8.01
CA PHE A 100 5.34 7.26 -8.00
C PHE A 100 4.68 7.41 -9.36
N PHE A 101 5.48 7.46 -10.42
CA PHE A 101 5.00 7.51 -11.79
C PHE A 101 4.18 6.25 -12.13
N GLN A 102 4.69 5.06 -11.85
CA GLN A 102 4.00 3.80 -12.13
C GLN A 102 2.70 3.65 -11.33
N MET A 103 2.68 4.03 -10.05
CA MET A 103 1.46 4.02 -9.23
C MET A 103 0.40 4.95 -9.80
N LYS A 104 0.80 6.16 -10.23
CA LYS A 104 -0.12 7.10 -10.88
C LYS A 104 -0.70 6.51 -12.15
N ASP A 105 0.12 5.94 -13.01
CA ASP A 105 -0.33 5.36 -14.29
C ASP A 105 -1.41 4.28 -14.07
N ILE A 106 -1.20 3.36 -13.12
CA ILE A 106 -2.19 2.34 -12.78
C ILE A 106 -3.48 2.95 -12.23
N ILE A 107 -3.40 3.95 -11.36
CA ILE A 107 -4.59 4.56 -10.74
C ILE A 107 -5.42 5.34 -11.76
N GLU A 108 -4.77 6.03 -12.70
CA GLU A 108 -5.47 6.77 -13.76
C GLU A 108 -6.08 5.84 -14.82
N ASN A 109 -5.54 4.63 -14.99
CA ASN A 109 -6.02 3.67 -15.97
C ASN A 109 -7.34 3.03 -15.52
N LYS A 110 -8.44 3.38 -16.22
CA LYS A 110 -9.80 2.90 -15.91
C LYS A 110 -10.04 1.44 -16.27
N ASP A 111 -9.19 0.85 -17.09
CA ASP A 111 -9.26 -0.58 -17.42
C ASP A 111 -8.69 -1.42 -16.28
N ILE A 112 -7.75 -0.87 -15.50
CA ILE A 112 -7.17 -1.49 -14.31
C ILE A 112 -8.02 -1.16 -13.07
N ILE A 113 -8.24 0.13 -12.79
CA ILE A 113 -9.07 0.59 -11.68
C ILE A 113 -10.32 1.27 -12.23
N PRO A 114 -11.45 0.56 -12.33
CA PRO A 114 -12.66 1.11 -12.93
C PRO A 114 -13.18 2.32 -12.16
N SER A 115 -13.93 3.20 -12.86
CA SER A 115 -14.45 4.45 -12.26
C SER A 115 -15.37 4.23 -11.05
N ARG A 116 -15.97 3.02 -10.94
CA ARG A 116 -16.81 2.64 -9.80
C ARG A 116 -16.02 2.18 -8.58
N ALA A 117 -14.70 1.96 -8.69
CA ALA A 117 -13.87 1.54 -7.56
C ALA A 117 -13.90 2.58 -6.43
N TYR A 118 -13.67 2.13 -5.20
CA TYR A 118 -13.38 3.02 -4.08
C TYR A 118 -12.04 3.71 -4.28
N LYS A 119 -11.80 4.81 -3.59
CA LYS A 119 -10.51 5.50 -3.60
C LYS A 119 -9.41 4.51 -3.22
N PRO A 120 -8.32 4.40 -3.98
CA PRO A 120 -7.22 3.50 -3.62
C PRO A 120 -6.60 3.83 -2.27
N THR A 121 -6.10 2.81 -1.57
CA THR A 121 -5.12 2.98 -0.49
C THR A 121 -3.73 2.81 -1.06
N ILE A 122 -2.81 3.75 -0.81
CA ILE A 122 -1.40 3.62 -1.13
C ILE A 122 -0.62 3.53 0.18
N VAL A 123 0.23 2.51 0.28
CA VAL A 123 1.11 2.26 1.44
C VAL A 123 2.54 2.32 0.95
N LEU A 124 3.32 3.27 1.47
CA LEU A 124 4.73 3.46 1.13
C LEU A 124 5.62 3.10 2.32
N ILE A 125 6.58 2.22 2.13
CA ILE A 125 7.53 1.80 3.16
C ILE A 125 8.94 2.05 2.64
N THR A 126 9.74 2.82 3.38
CA THR A 126 11.14 3.13 3.01
C THR A 126 12.01 3.42 4.23
N ASP A 127 13.28 3.09 4.12
CA ASP A 127 14.31 3.44 5.10
C ASP A 127 15.33 4.45 4.55
N GLY A 128 15.11 4.98 3.35
CA GLY A 128 16.09 5.80 2.66
C GLY A 128 15.56 7.11 2.08
N LYS A 129 16.47 7.80 1.39
CA LYS A 129 16.17 8.98 0.59
C LYS A 129 16.02 8.56 -0.87
N PRO A 130 15.09 9.16 -1.63
CA PRO A 130 15.04 8.95 -3.07
C PRO A 130 16.39 9.25 -3.72
N THR A 131 16.81 8.41 -4.67
CA THR A 131 18.04 8.57 -5.43
C THR A 131 17.81 9.06 -6.87
N ASP A 132 16.56 9.22 -7.23
CA ASP A 132 16.10 9.78 -8.50
C ASP A 132 15.32 11.08 -8.29
N ASN A 133 14.92 11.71 -9.40
CA ASN A 133 14.10 12.94 -9.36
C ASN A 133 12.64 12.57 -9.07
N TYR A 134 12.28 12.54 -7.80
CA TYR A 134 10.96 12.11 -7.33
C TYR A 134 9.93 13.25 -7.23
N GLU A 135 10.36 14.52 -7.14
CA GLU A 135 9.49 15.63 -6.75
C GLU A 135 8.34 15.83 -7.74
N VAL A 136 8.63 15.76 -9.03
CA VAL A 136 7.61 15.96 -10.09
C VAL A 136 6.62 14.81 -10.08
N SER A 137 7.09 13.56 -10.08
CA SER A 137 6.22 12.38 -10.11
C SER A 137 5.38 12.24 -8.83
N MET A 138 5.96 12.55 -7.66
CA MET A 138 5.22 12.61 -6.41
C MET A 138 4.14 13.69 -6.45
N LYS A 139 4.48 14.90 -6.87
CA LYS A 139 3.52 15.99 -7.00
C LYS A 139 2.36 15.62 -7.92
N CYS A 140 2.65 15.06 -9.08
CA CYS A 140 1.62 14.57 -9.99
C CYS A 140 0.73 13.50 -9.36
N LEU A 141 1.31 12.56 -8.59
CA LEU A 141 0.56 11.51 -7.90
C LEU A 141 -0.39 12.07 -6.84
N ILE A 142 0.06 13.05 -6.04
CA ILE A 142 -0.69 13.53 -4.87
C ILE A 142 -1.62 14.71 -5.16
N GLU A 143 -1.42 15.44 -6.25
CA GLU A 143 -2.20 16.67 -6.56
C GLU A 143 -3.10 16.54 -7.80
N GLU A 144 -2.83 15.57 -8.70
CA GLU A 144 -3.51 15.52 -10.00
C GLU A 144 -4.35 14.25 -10.19
N GLY A 145 -5.45 14.40 -10.92
CA GLY A 145 -6.26 13.30 -11.40
C GLY A 145 -6.98 12.50 -10.32
N ARG A 146 -7.16 11.21 -10.58
CA ARG A 146 -7.80 10.27 -9.65
C ARG A 146 -6.88 9.90 -8.51
N SER A 147 -5.58 9.84 -8.77
CA SER A 147 -4.56 9.46 -7.79
C SER A 147 -4.48 10.45 -6.63
N SER A 148 -4.78 11.73 -6.86
CA SER A 148 -4.81 12.74 -5.79
C SER A 148 -5.84 12.44 -4.69
N LYS A 149 -6.86 11.66 -5.01
CA LYS A 149 -7.93 11.26 -4.09
C LYS A 149 -7.60 9.97 -3.31
N ALA A 150 -6.47 9.34 -3.60
CA ALA A 150 -6.04 8.13 -2.91
C ALA A 150 -5.79 8.40 -1.42
N PHE A 151 -6.10 7.42 -0.59
CA PHE A 151 -5.74 7.40 0.82
C PHE A 151 -4.29 6.93 0.95
N ARG A 152 -3.42 7.74 1.56
CA ARG A 152 -1.98 7.50 1.58
C ARG A 152 -1.46 7.35 2.99
N MET A 153 -0.76 6.24 3.23
CA MET A 153 -0.06 5.90 4.47
C MET A 153 1.43 5.71 4.16
N ALA A 154 2.30 6.02 5.10
CA ALA A 154 3.72 5.77 4.94
C ALA A 154 4.39 5.33 6.24
N MET A 155 5.47 4.55 6.09
CA MET A 155 6.39 4.23 7.16
C MET A 155 7.79 4.72 6.83
N ALA A 156 8.35 5.53 7.72
CA ALA A 156 9.74 5.92 7.76
C ALA A 156 10.51 4.96 8.67
N ILE A 157 11.51 4.23 8.15
CA ILE A 157 12.30 3.29 8.92
C ILE A 157 13.69 3.89 9.16
N GLY A 158 14.01 4.16 10.44
CA GLY A 158 15.30 4.75 10.84
C GLY A 158 15.41 6.24 10.51
N ALA A 159 16.58 6.80 10.85
CA ALA A 159 16.84 8.23 10.77
C ALA A 159 17.14 8.75 9.34
N ASP A 160 17.48 7.85 8.42
CA ASP A 160 17.89 8.21 7.05
C ASP A 160 16.71 8.43 6.09
N ALA A 161 15.52 7.99 6.46
CA ALA A 161 14.30 8.20 5.68
C ALA A 161 14.02 9.71 5.50
N ASN A 162 13.57 10.10 4.30
CA ASN A 162 13.24 11.49 4.00
C ASN A 162 11.89 11.89 4.63
N GLN A 163 11.93 12.28 5.90
CA GLN A 163 10.76 12.64 6.70
C GLN A 163 9.88 13.68 6.02
N LYS A 164 10.47 14.77 5.50
CA LYS A 164 9.71 15.86 4.83
C LYS A 164 8.97 15.38 3.59
N MET A 165 9.57 14.50 2.81
CA MET A 165 8.94 13.93 1.64
C MET A 165 7.75 13.07 2.08
N LEU A 166 7.91 12.22 3.09
CA LEU A 166 6.85 11.35 3.60
C LEU A 166 5.71 12.13 4.25
N GLU A 167 6.00 13.22 4.99
CA GLU A 167 4.99 14.16 5.51
C GLU A 167 4.13 14.77 4.39
N SER A 168 4.76 15.11 3.25
CA SER A 168 4.04 15.64 2.08
C SER A 168 3.27 14.55 1.33
N PHE A 169 3.70 13.30 1.42
CA PHE A 169 3.08 12.18 0.71
C PHE A 169 1.80 11.70 1.39
N VAL A 170 1.75 11.58 2.71
CA VAL A 170 0.61 11.02 3.44
C VAL A 170 -0.65 11.88 3.34
N SER A 171 -1.82 11.27 3.48
CA SER A 171 -3.09 12.00 3.44
C SER A 171 -3.29 12.92 4.63
N THR A 172 -2.86 12.49 5.81
CA THR A 172 -2.81 13.27 7.05
C THR A 172 -1.61 12.83 7.89
N PRO A 173 -1.11 13.68 8.80
CA PRO A 173 0.08 13.36 9.60
C PRO A 173 0.00 12.04 10.39
N GLU A 174 -1.19 11.65 10.84
CA GLU A 174 -1.43 10.44 11.63
C GLU A 174 -1.10 9.15 10.85
N TYR A 175 -1.07 9.22 9.52
CA TYR A 175 -0.73 8.09 8.64
C TYR A 175 0.76 8.00 8.28
N LEU A 176 1.58 8.88 8.87
CA LEU A 176 3.04 8.73 8.84
C LEU A 176 3.50 8.09 10.15
N VAL A 177 4.02 6.89 10.04
CA VAL A 177 4.56 6.14 11.18
C VAL A 177 6.08 6.10 11.08
N SER A 178 6.77 6.40 12.17
CA SER A 178 8.22 6.22 12.28
C SER A 178 8.52 4.95 13.07
N GLY A 179 9.52 4.20 12.61
CA GLY A 179 10.00 3.00 13.27
C GLY A 179 11.49 2.81 13.03
N GLU A 180 12.14 1.97 13.80
CA GLU A 180 13.59 1.78 13.72
C GLU A 180 13.99 0.36 13.30
N ASN A 181 13.10 -0.61 13.45
CA ASN A 181 13.47 -2.01 13.36
C ASN A 181 12.36 -2.90 12.77
N ALA A 182 12.69 -4.19 12.65
CA ALA A 182 11.81 -5.23 12.12
C ALA A 182 10.45 -5.35 12.86
N ARG A 183 10.41 -5.09 14.18
CA ARG A 183 9.17 -5.14 14.96
C ARG A 183 8.22 -4.03 14.56
N ASP A 184 8.76 -2.83 14.31
CA ASP A 184 7.97 -1.66 13.92
C ASP A 184 7.34 -1.85 12.54
N ILE A 185 8.05 -2.52 11.62
CA ILE A 185 7.51 -2.91 10.30
C ILE A 185 6.26 -3.78 10.47
N LYS A 186 6.33 -4.83 11.30
CA LYS A 186 5.17 -5.70 11.57
C LYS A 186 4.01 -4.92 12.19
N LYS A 187 4.29 -4.05 13.16
CA LYS A 187 3.30 -3.20 13.81
C LYS A 187 2.62 -2.25 12.81
N PHE A 188 3.39 -1.64 11.91
CA PHE A 188 2.84 -0.80 10.85
C PHE A 188 1.92 -1.58 9.91
N PHE A 189 2.30 -2.78 9.49
CA PHE A 189 1.43 -3.60 8.62
C PHE A 189 0.13 -4.04 9.33
N ARG A 190 0.15 -4.29 10.64
CA ARG A 190 -1.09 -4.47 11.43
C ARG A 190 -1.97 -3.22 11.36
N TYR A 191 -1.39 -2.05 11.50
CA TYR A 191 -2.11 -0.78 11.38
C TYR A 191 -2.72 -0.61 9.97
N VAL A 192 -1.99 -0.95 8.92
CA VAL A 192 -2.51 -0.99 7.55
C VAL A 192 -3.69 -1.95 7.44
N THR A 193 -3.57 -3.17 7.98
CA THR A 193 -4.66 -4.17 8.00
C THR A 193 -5.91 -3.61 8.68
N MET A 194 -5.77 -3.06 9.88
CA MET A 194 -6.88 -2.47 10.62
C MET A 194 -7.54 -1.31 9.85
N THR A 195 -6.74 -0.47 9.22
CA THR A 195 -7.23 0.66 8.42
C THR A 195 -8.00 0.19 7.19
N VAL A 196 -7.50 -0.81 6.48
CA VAL A 196 -8.17 -1.39 5.31
C VAL A 196 -9.46 -2.10 5.74
N ALA A 197 -9.44 -2.90 6.81
CA ALA A 197 -10.62 -3.56 7.37
C ALA A 197 -11.69 -2.56 7.80
N SER A 198 -11.31 -1.47 8.47
CA SER A 198 -12.24 -0.39 8.81
C SER A 198 -12.91 0.23 7.59
N ARG A 199 -12.17 0.40 6.49
CA ARG A 199 -12.74 0.88 5.23
C ARG A 199 -13.75 -0.09 4.64
N ILE A 200 -13.43 -1.38 4.65
CA ILE A 200 -14.28 -2.44 4.10
C ILE A 200 -15.63 -2.51 4.83
N HIS A 201 -15.59 -2.40 6.16
CA HIS A 201 -16.78 -2.47 7.02
C HIS A 201 -17.51 -1.13 7.18
N SER A 202 -16.96 -0.03 6.67
CA SER A 202 -17.56 1.30 6.75
C SER A 202 -18.73 1.45 5.77
N GLN A 203 -19.77 2.14 6.18
CA GLN A 203 -20.82 2.62 5.27
C GLN A 203 -20.29 3.65 4.28
N THR A 204 -19.16 4.28 4.58
CA THR A 204 -18.48 5.29 3.76
C THR A 204 -17.01 4.92 3.54
N PRO A 205 -16.68 3.87 2.74
CA PRO A 205 -15.30 3.40 2.54
C PRO A 205 -14.32 4.46 2.02
N ASP A 206 -14.84 5.48 1.34
CA ASP A 206 -14.05 6.59 0.81
C ASP A 206 -13.73 7.68 1.86
N ASN A 207 -14.36 7.63 3.04
CA ASN A 207 -14.14 8.52 4.18
C ASN A 207 -14.16 7.70 5.48
N PRO A 208 -13.22 6.79 5.69
CA PRO A 208 -13.19 5.95 6.89
C PRO A 208 -12.89 6.79 8.14
N PRO A 209 -13.31 6.31 9.31
CA PRO A 209 -12.87 6.90 10.57
C PRO A 209 -11.35 6.73 10.72
N THR A 210 -10.71 7.73 11.34
CA THR A 210 -9.29 7.61 11.70
C THR A 210 -9.14 6.55 12.80
N ILE A 211 -8.24 5.60 12.58
CA ILE A 211 -7.89 4.57 13.56
C ILE A 211 -6.58 5.01 14.23
N PRO A 212 -6.47 4.98 15.56
CA PRO A 212 -5.21 5.26 16.23
C PRO A 212 -4.18 4.17 15.90
N PHE A 213 -2.91 4.55 15.85
CA PHE A 213 -1.82 3.59 15.73
C PHE A 213 -1.83 2.66 16.97
N PRO A 214 -1.74 1.34 16.81
CA PRO A 214 -1.86 0.41 17.92
C PRO A 214 -0.74 0.59 18.93
N ASP A 215 -1.07 0.69 20.23
CA ASP A 215 -0.11 0.72 21.33
C ASP A 215 0.59 -0.63 21.51
N ASP A 216 1.73 -0.64 22.23
CA ASP A 216 2.55 -1.85 22.45
C ASP A 216 1.88 -2.93 23.32
N GLU A 217 0.77 -2.63 23.98
CA GLU A 217 0.15 -3.51 24.97
C GLU A 217 -0.83 -4.56 24.40
N ILE A 218 -1.11 -4.58 23.10
CA ILE A 218 -2.01 -5.60 22.51
C ILE A 218 -1.19 -6.65 21.78
N ILE A 219 -0.40 -7.42 22.52
CA ILE A 219 0.06 -8.76 22.12
C ILE A 219 -0.80 -9.76 22.88
N LEU A 220 -1.93 -10.15 22.30
CA LEU A 220 -2.66 -11.36 22.68
C LEU A 220 -2.29 -12.48 21.74
#